data_e74183bb04fea9a302133a4d96acd496
#
_entry.id   e74183bb04fea9a302133a4d96acd496
#
_cell.length_a   1.000
_cell.length_b   1.000
_cell.length_c   1.000
_cell.angle_alpha   90.00
_cell.angle_beta   90.00
_cell.angle_gamma   90.00
#
_symmetry.space_group_name_H-M   'P 1'
#
loop_
_entity.id
_entity.type
_entity.pdbx_description
1 polymer ?
#
loop_
_entity_poly.entity_id
_entity_poly.type
_entity_poly.pdbx_seq_one_letter_code
_entity_poly.pdbx_strand_id
1 'polypeptide(L)'
;MDVLLDASAIMAIILNEPNRDIVVNLTKEATLLSPEMISFEIGNALVSLFKRHKLNETEVLKAYEDFTKIPIRTLKPDMGKALKISCKYTIYAYDAYYLETAHRLKLPLITFDTHMAAVGQNMKITILNGGKNEGI
;
A
#
# COMPACT_ATOMS: atom_id res chain seq x y z
N MET A 1 -13.68 -10.01 -5.77
CA MET A 1 -13.39 -9.30 -4.51
C MET A 1 -12.50 -8.11 -4.80
N ASP A 2 -12.77 -7.01 -4.17
CA ASP A 2 -11.96 -5.79 -4.31
C ASP A 2 -11.01 -5.69 -3.13
N VAL A 3 -9.74 -5.36 -3.38
CA VAL A 3 -8.75 -5.17 -2.33
C VAL A 3 -7.98 -3.87 -2.54
N LEU A 4 -7.63 -3.22 -1.45
CA LEU A 4 -6.82 -2.01 -1.48
C LEU A 4 -5.37 -2.38 -1.20
N LEU A 5 -4.45 -1.86 -2.02
CA LEU A 5 -3.02 -2.10 -1.85
C LEU A 5 -2.33 -0.80 -1.44
N ASP A 6 -1.45 -0.86 -0.45
CA ASP A 6 -0.57 0.26 -0.16
C ASP A 6 0.75 0.13 -0.93
N ALA A 7 1.62 1.11 -0.75
CA ALA A 7 2.91 1.11 -1.45
C ALA A 7 3.78 -0.10 -1.08
N SER A 8 3.73 -0.56 0.18
CA SER A 8 4.54 -1.70 0.60
C SER A 8 4.16 -2.98 -0.14
N ALA A 9 2.87 -3.19 -0.37
CA ALA A 9 2.38 -4.36 -1.10
C ALA A 9 2.81 -4.29 -2.57
N ILE A 10 2.70 -3.12 -3.19
CA ILE A 10 3.09 -2.94 -4.59
C ILE A 10 4.61 -3.09 -4.76
N MET A 11 5.39 -2.50 -3.85
CA MET A 11 6.85 -2.63 -3.90
C MET A 11 7.28 -4.09 -3.79
N ALA A 12 6.59 -4.89 -2.97
CA ALA A 12 6.88 -6.31 -2.86
C ALA A 12 6.77 -7.03 -4.21
N ILE A 13 5.79 -6.64 -5.02
CA ILE A 13 5.58 -7.23 -6.35
C ILE A 13 6.67 -6.79 -7.33
N ILE A 14 6.87 -5.47 -7.47
CA ILE A 14 7.74 -4.93 -8.53
C ILE A 14 9.22 -5.13 -8.25
N LEU A 15 9.62 -5.31 -7.00
CA LEU A 15 11.01 -5.55 -6.62
C LEU A 15 11.29 -7.01 -6.26
N ASN A 16 10.31 -7.89 -6.45
CA ASN A 16 10.46 -9.32 -6.13
C ASN A 16 10.95 -9.53 -4.69
N GLU A 17 10.34 -8.81 -3.76
CA GLU A 17 10.68 -8.92 -2.34
C GLU A 17 10.14 -10.22 -1.73
N PRO A 18 10.60 -10.62 -0.52
CA PRO A 18 10.13 -11.87 0.11
C PRO A 18 8.62 -11.98 0.25
N ASN A 19 7.92 -10.85 0.39
CA ASN A 19 6.46 -10.85 0.55
C ASN A 19 5.69 -10.94 -0.78
N ARG A 20 6.40 -10.97 -1.93
CA ARG A 20 5.77 -10.98 -3.24
C ARG A 20 4.74 -12.10 -3.40
N ASP A 21 5.11 -13.32 -3.02
CA ASP A 21 4.22 -14.47 -3.20
C ASP A 21 2.94 -14.33 -2.36
N ILE A 22 3.06 -13.73 -1.18
CA ILE A 22 1.90 -13.46 -0.33
C ILE A 22 0.93 -12.53 -1.05
N VAL A 23 1.44 -11.41 -1.61
CA VAL A 23 0.60 -10.45 -2.32
C VAL A 23 -0.03 -11.08 -3.55
N VAL A 24 0.77 -11.83 -4.34
CA VAL A 24 0.27 -12.50 -5.54
C VAL A 24 -0.87 -13.46 -5.18
N ASN A 25 -0.71 -14.23 -4.10
CA ASN A 25 -1.76 -15.15 -3.67
C ASN A 25 -3.01 -14.42 -3.18
N LEU A 26 -2.84 -13.33 -2.42
CA LEU A 26 -3.98 -12.56 -1.91
C LEU A 26 -4.74 -11.82 -3.00
N THR A 27 -4.10 -11.54 -4.12
CA THR A 27 -4.69 -10.75 -5.21
C THR A 27 -5.17 -11.58 -6.38
N LYS A 28 -5.05 -12.90 -6.32
CA LYS A 28 -5.60 -13.77 -7.36
C LYS A 28 -7.11 -13.51 -7.47
N GLU A 29 -7.58 -13.27 -8.68
CA GLU A 29 -9.01 -13.03 -8.95
C GLU A 29 -9.58 -11.81 -8.23
N ALA A 30 -8.72 -10.92 -7.70
CA ALA A 30 -9.16 -9.70 -7.05
C ALA A 30 -9.07 -8.50 -8.00
N THR A 31 -9.94 -7.52 -7.80
CA THR A 31 -9.80 -6.21 -8.41
C THR A 31 -8.91 -5.36 -7.50
N LEU A 32 -7.84 -4.81 -8.06
CA LEU A 32 -6.84 -4.07 -7.31
C LEU A 32 -7.18 -2.59 -7.29
N LEU A 33 -7.20 -2.01 -6.11
CA LEU A 33 -7.53 -0.62 -5.89
C LEU A 33 -6.43 0.05 -5.07
N SER A 34 -6.25 1.35 -5.25
CA SER A 34 -5.31 2.14 -4.45
C SER A 34 -5.73 3.62 -4.52
N PRO A 35 -5.38 4.42 -3.49
CA PRO A 35 -5.59 5.86 -3.61
C PRO A 35 -4.81 6.46 -4.77
N GLU A 36 -5.31 7.56 -5.32
CA GLU A 36 -4.77 8.11 -6.57
C GLU A 36 -3.32 8.60 -6.51
N MET A 37 -2.78 8.89 -5.31
CA MET A 37 -1.40 9.32 -5.18
C MET A 37 -0.39 8.16 -5.22
N ILE A 38 -0.85 6.93 -5.43
CA ILE A 38 0.02 5.75 -5.35
C ILE A 38 1.22 5.83 -6.29
N SER A 39 1.04 6.36 -7.51
CA SER A 39 2.16 6.45 -8.45
C SER A 39 3.27 7.37 -7.94
N PHE A 40 2.90 8.46 -7.28
CA PHE A 40 3.88 9.39 -6.70
C PHE A 40 4.59 8.75 -5.52
N GLU A 41 3.87 8.00 -4.70
CA GLU A 41 4.45 7.31 -3.56
C GLU A 41 5.42 6.21 -3.99
N ILE A 42 5.07 5.44 -5.02
CA ILE A 42 5.96 4.43 -5.59
C ILE A 42 7.22 5.08 -6.14
N GLY A 43 7.08 6.19 -6.88
CA GLY A 43 8.24 6.92 -7.40
C GLY A 43 9.18 7.36 -6.28
N ASN A 44 8.61 7.92 -5.21
CA ASN A 44 9.41 8.37 -4.06
C ASN A 44 10.10 7.19 -3.35
N ALA A 45 9.41 6.07 -3.20
CA ALA A 45 9.98 4.88 -2.57
C ALA A 45 11.15 4.32 -3.39
N LEU A 46 11.02 4.28 -4.71
CA LEU A 46 12.09 3.81 -5.60
C LEU A 46 13.31 4.72 -5.53
N VAL A 47 13.11 6.03 -5.54
CA VAL A 47 14.20 7.00 -5.43
C VAL A 47 14.88 6.89 -4.06
N SER A 48 14.11 6.64 -3.01
CA SER A 48 14.69 6.41 -1.67
C SER A 48 15.66 5.22 -1.68
N LEU A 49 15.29 4.14 -2.36
CA LEU A 49 16.19 2.98 -2.50
C LEU A 49 17.43 3.29 -3.33
N PHE A 50 17.27 4.12 -4.37
CA PHE A 50 18.41 4.59 -5.15
C PHE A 50 19.38 5.40 -4.26
N LYS A 51 18.85 6.33 -3.47
CA LYS A 51 19.67 7.17 -2.58
C LYS A 51 20.40 6.35 -1.54
N ARG A 52 19.86 5.22 -1.14
CA ARG A 52 20.49 4.29 -0.18
C ARG A 52 21.37 3.24 -0.86
N HIS A 53 21.64 3.40 -2.16
CA HIS A 53 22.45 2.48 -2.95
C HIS A 53 21.93 1.05 -3.02
N LYS A 54 20.59 0.89 -2.90
CA LYS A 54 19.93 -0.41 -3.04
C LYS A 54 19.54 -0.71 -4.47
N LEU A 55 19.30 0.33 -5.28
CA LEU A 55 18.94 0.22 -6.69
C LEU A 55 19.78 1.22 -7.49
N ASN A 56 20.12 0.85 -8.73
CA ASN A 56 20.69 1.79 -9.68
C ASN A 56 19.57 2.44 -10.53
N GLU A 57 19.93 3.41 -11.37
CA GLU A 57 18.95 4.14 -12.17
C GLU A 57 18.14 3.21 -13.08
N THR A 58 18.82 2.26 -13.75
CA THR A 58 18.16 1.30 -14.65
C THR A 58 17.12 0.49 -13.90
N GLU A 59 17.45 0.04 -12.69
CA GLU A 59 16.53 -0.73 -11.85
C GLU A 59 15.35 0.10 -11.38
N VAL A 60 15.57 1.38 -11.05
CA VAL A 60 14.48 2.29 -10.67
C VAL A 60 13.48 2.43 -11.81
N LEU A 61 13.99 2.71 -13.03
CA LEU A 61 13.12 2.91 -14.20
C LEU A 61 12.39 1.62 -14.59
N LYS A 62 13.08 0.48 -14.51
CA LYS A 62 12.47 -0.82 -14.79
C LYS A 62 11.36 -1.14 -13.80
N ALA A 63 11.61 -0.91 -12.52
CA ALA A 63 10.61 -1.16 -11.47
C ALA A 63 9.37 -0.29 -11.69
N TYR A 64 9.55 0.97 -12.04
CA TYR A 64 8.40 1.85 -12.30
C TYR A 64 7.63 1.40 -13.54
N GLU A 65 8.33 0.97 -14.60
CA GLU A 65 7.69 0.41 -15.78
C GLU A 65 6.84 -0.81 -15.41
N ASP A 66 7.37 -1.70 -14.58
CA ASP A 66 6.62 -2.87 -14.10
C ASP A 66 5.39 -2.46 -13.31
N PHE A 67 5.50 -1.42 -12.49
CA PHE A 67 4.36 -0.87 -11.76
C PHE A 67 3.24 -0.42 -12.72
N THR A 68 3.58 0.24 -13.82
CA THR A 68 2.58 0.73 -14.77
C THR A 68 1.79 -0.39 -15.47
N LYS A 69 2.31 -1.62 -15.41
CA LYS A 69 1.65 -2.79 -16.01
C LYS A 69 0.66 -3.47 -15.05
N ILE A 70 0.66 -3.11 -13.79
CA ILE A 70 -0.28 -3.68 -12.82
C ILE A 70 -1.63 -2.96 -12.98
N PRO A 71 -2.72 -3.71 -13.23
CA PRO A 71 -4.03 -3.10 -13.45
C PRO A 71 -4.66 -2.64 -12.13
N ILE A 72 -4.28 -1.46 -11.69
CA ILE A 72 -4.78 -0.86 -10.44
C ILE A 72 -5.77 0.24 -10.77
N ARG A 73 -6.97 0.16 -10.20
CA ARG A 73 -7.95 1.24 -10.25
C ARG A 73 -7.65 2.21 -9.13
N THR A 74 -7.54 3.50 -9.45
CA THR A 74 -7.25 4.51 -8.46
C THR A 74 -8.53 5.19 -7.96
N LEU A 75 -8.51 5.57 -6.68
CA LEU A 75 -9.64 6.17 -5.99
C LEU A 75 -9.19 7.44 -5.28
N LYS A 76 -10.10 8.41 -5.20
CA LYS A 76 -9.83 9.65 -4.49
C LYS A 76 -10.21 9.49 -3.02
N PRO A 77 -9.28 9.75 -2.08
CA PRO A 77 -9.63 9.73 -0.65
C PRO A 77 -10.59 10.88 -0.30
N ASP A 78 -11.37 10.70 0.76
CA ASP A 78 -12.09 11.81 1.39
C ASP A 78 -11.07 12.54 2.26
N MET A 79 -10.61 13.69 1.78
CA MET A 79 -9.51 14.41 2.42
C MET A 79 -9.83 14.84 3.85
N GLY A 80 -11.02 15.36 4.08
CA GLY A 80 -11.42 15.80 5.43
C GLY A 80 -11.38 14.64 6.43
N LYS A 81 -11.93 13.49 6.05
CA LYS A 81 -11.94 12.31 6.91
C LYS A 81 -10.53 11.75 7.10
N ALA A 82 -9.71 11.75 6.05
CA ALA A 82 -8.33 11.27 6.14
C ALA A 82 -7.51 12.14 7.11
N LEU A 83 -7.66 13.46 7.04
CA LEU A 83 -6.94 14.36 7.94
C LEU A 83 -7.37 14.17 9.39
N LYS A 84 -8.66 13.89 9.62
CA LYS A 84 -9.12 13.55 10.99
C LYS A 84 -8.46 12.27 11.51
N ILE A 85 -8.33 11.26 10.66
CA ILE A 85 -7.64 10.01 11.04
C ILE A 85 -6.17 10.31 11.35
N SER A 86 -5.51 11.08 10.51
CA SER A 86 -4.12 11.47 10.71
C SER A 86 -3.91 12.15 12.06
N CYS A 87 -4.79 13.10 12.41
CA CYS A 87 -4.71 13.81 13.68
C CYS A 87 -5.03 12.90 14.86
N LYS A 88 -6.04 12.03 14.73
CA LYS A 88 -6.44 11.13 15.80
C LYS A 88 -5.34 10.16 16.20
N TYR A 89 -4.67 9.58 15.21
CA TYR A 89 -3.66 8.55 15.43
C TYR A 89 -2.23 9.07 15.36
N THR A 90 -2.04 10.36 15.09
CA THR A 90 -0.73 10.98 14.93
C THR A 90 0.11 10.24 13.90
N ILE A 91 -0.44 10.06 12.70
CA ILE A 91 0.21 9.40 11.57
C ILE A 91 0.32 10.37 10.40
N TYR A 92 1.18 10.04 9.44
CA TYR A 92 1.30 10.82 8.22
C TYR A 92 0.01 10.77 7.40
N ALA A 93 -0.27 11.85 6.70
CA ALA A 93 -1.48 11.93 5.87
C ALA A 93 -1.52 10.83 4.80
N TYR A 94 -0.37 10.47 4.22
CA TYR A 94 -0.32 9.40 3.21
C TYR A 94 -0.86 8.09 3.77
N ASP A 95 -0.47 7.70 4.99
CA ASP A 95 -1.00 6.49 5.63
C ASP A 95 -2.50 6.61 5.86
N ALA A 96 -2.97 7.81 6.26
CA ALA A 96 -4.38 8.05 6.49
C ALA A 96 -5.21 7.93 5.20
N TYR A 97 -4.65 8.24 4.04
CA TYR A 97 -5.36 8.09 2.76
C TYR A 97 -5.76 6.64 2.51
N TYR A 98 -4.86 5.69 2.77
CA TYR A 98 -5.17 4.27 2.65
C TYR A 98 -6.23 3.84 3.66
N LEU A 99 -6.07 4.25 4.92
CA LEU A 99 -6.97 3.85 5.99
C LEU A 99 -8.38 4.42 5.78
N GLU A 100 -8.46 5.68 5.36
CA GLU A 100 -9.76 6.30 5.08
C GLU A 100 -10.48 5.59 3.95
N THR A 101 -9.78 5.32 2.86
CA THR A 101 -10.37 4.67 1.69
C THR A 101 -10.85 3.27 2.02
N ALA A 102 -10.01 2.49 2.73
CA ALA A 102 -10.37 1.14 3.14
C ALA A 102 -11.59 1.15 4.07
N HIS A 103 -11.61 2.05 5.02
CA HIS A 103 -12.70 2.14 5.99
C HIS A 103 -14.01 2.56 5.34
N ARG A 104 -13.99 3.63 4.55
CA ARG A 104 -15.18 4.18 3.91
C ARG A 104 -15.81 3.19 2.94
N LEU A 105 -14.99 2.50 2.16
CA LEU A 105 -15.47 1.58 1.13
C LEU A 105 -15.54 0.13 1.59
N LYS A 106 -15.21 -0.13 2.85
CA LYS A 106 -15.22 -1.48 3.46
C LYS A 106 -14.39 -2.46 2.66
N LEU A 107 -13.18 -2.02 2.27
CA LEU A 107 -12.23 -2.82 1.52
C LEU A 107 -11.19 -3.42 2.46
N PRO A 108 -10.80 -4.69 2.25
CA PRO A 108 -9.62 -5.19 2.92
C PRO A 108 -8.38 -4.46 2.39
N LEU A 109 -7.42 -4.22 3.27
CA LEU A 109 -6.18 -3.53 2.96
C LEU A 109 -5.02 -4.50 3.04
N ILE A 110 -4.22 -4.59 1.99
CA ILE A 110 -2.97 -5.35 1.98
C ILE A 110 -1.85 -4.37 2.32
N THR A 111 -1.21 -4.57 3.45
CA THR A 111 -0.06 -3.77 3.90
C THR A 111 0.90 -4.62 4.72
N PHE A 112 2.19 -4.32 4.60
CA PHE A 112 3.23 -4.91 5.45
C PHE A 112 3.80 -3.89 6.43
N ASP A 113 3.24 -2.69 6.46
CA ASP A 113 3.59 -1.68 7.45
C ASP A 113 2.88 -2.02 8.77
N THR A 114 3.66 -2.40 9.78
CA THR A 114 3.10 -2.86 11.05
C THR A 114 2.34 -1.77 11.78
N HIS A 115 2.78 -0.53 11.69
CA HIS A 115 2.11 0.59 12.33
C HIS A 115 0.76 0.89 11.65
N MET A 116 0.74 0.93 10.33
CA MET A 116 -0.50 1.11 9.57
C MET A 116 -1.48 -0.03 9.85
N ALA A 117 -0.97 -1.27 9.91
CA ALA A 117 -1.81 -2.43 10.22
C ALA A 117 -2.47 -2.30 11.59
N ALA A 118 -1.70 -1.86 12.59
CA ALA A 118 -2.23 -1.69 13.95
C ALA A 118 -3.34 -0.63 14.00
N VAL A 119 -3.13 0.52 13.35
CA VAL A 119 -4.15 1.57 13.28
C VAL A 119 -5.38 1.05 12.53
N GLY A 120 -5.15 0.36 11.41
CA GLY A 120 -6.24 -0.21 10.61
C GLY A 120 -7.08 -1.18 11.42
N GLN A 121 -6.45 -2.06 12.19
CA GLN A 121 -7.18 -3.00 13.05
C GLN A 121 -7.98 -2.27 14.12
N ASN A 122 -7.44 -1.21 14.70
CA ASN A 122 -8.16 -0.37 15.65
C ASN A 122 -9.41 0.25 14.99
N MET A 123 -9.32 0.60 13.72
CA MET A 123 -10.44 1.14 12.93
C MET A 123 -11.38 0.04 12.40
N LYS A 124 -11.12 -1.23 12.74
CA LYS A 124 -11.89 -2.39 12.26
C LYS A 124 -11.80 -2.60 10.76
N ILE A 125 -10.69 -2.21 10.17
CA ILE A 125 -10.36 -2.54 8.78
C ILE A 125 -9.77 -3.94 8.75
N THR A 126 -10.18 -4.75 7.78
CA THR A 126 -9.58 -6.06 7.56
C THR A 126 -8.20 -5.89 6.96
N ILE A 127 -7.17 -6.31 7.67
CA ILE A 127 -5.78 -6.24 7.20
C ILE A 127 -5.38 -7.61 6.67
N LEU A 128 -4.89 -7.65 5.44
CA LEU A 128 -4.40 -8.86 4.80
C LEU A 128 -2.88 -8.75 4.60
N ASN A 129 -2.14 -9.66 5.20
CA ASN A 129 -0.68 -9.69 5.09
C ASN A 129 -0.11 -11.11 5.21
N GLY A 130 -0.94 -12.11 4.98
CA GLY A 130 -0.53 -13.50 5.06
C GLY A 130 -0.16 -13.95 6.47
N GLY A 131 -0.65 -13.25 7.49
CA GLY A 131 -0.37 -13.58 8.89
C GLY A 131 0.93 -12.97 9.42
N LYS A 132 1.59 -12.10 8.65
CA LYS A 132 2.90 -11.52 9.03
C LYS A 132 2.84 -10.73 10.34
N ASN A 133 1.70 -10.14 10.68
CA ASN A 133 1.54 -9.32 11.89
C ASN A 133 0.66 -9.99 12.94
N GLU A 134 0.30 -11.26 12.75
CA GLU A 134 -0.47 -12.00 13.73
C GLU A 134 0.38 -12.27 14.98
N GLY A 135 -0.21 -12.07 16.14
CA GLY A 135 0.47 -12.31 17.41
C GLY A 135 1.39 -11.19 17.88
N ILE A 136 1.40 -10.07 17.17
CA ILE A 136 2.20 -8.90 17.57
C ILE A 136 1.44 -8.07 18.61
#